data_cbf8a954ca66c6d03d5b9f95e01ea92e
#
_entry.id   cbf8a954ca66c6d03d5b9f95e01ea92e
#
_cell.length_a   1.000
_cell.length_b   1.000
_cell.length_c   1.000
_cell.angle_alpha   90.00
_cell.angle_beta   90.00
_cell.angle_gamma   90.00
#
_symmetry.space_group_name_H-M   'P 1'
#
loop_
_entity.id
_entity.type
_entity.pdbx_description
1 polymer ?
#
loop_
_entity_poly.entity_id
_entity_poly.type
_entity_poly.pdbx_seq_one_letter_code
_entity_poly.pdbx_strand_id
1 'polypeptide(L)'
;MEENLKEKLLDKKEFGWKSINEEEKNRIFDFADGYLNFLNKAKIEREFVREAKRVAEENGFKDINSFDSLKAGDKIYFINRDKSMYLSVIGSKSIEEGINIIGSHIDSPRLDLKPNPLYEEEGMAYFKTHYYGGIKKYQWTTIPLSIHGVLVKANGDRITVNIGEDENDPIFTITDLLPHLAQDQMEKKLKNGVEGENLNLLIGSIPYAGQDKDAVKLNIMSILNEKYGITERDFVSSELELVPAFKARSLGFDRGMCAAYGQDDKVCAYTSLMAMMELENIEKTAVCILADKEEIGSMGNTGMESHMFDYFISEILNKLNVNRPNLLDKVFCYSKMLSSDVDAGFDPIYSSVSDKRNAGFLGKGITLNKYTGARGKSGASDANAEYVAWIRNLLEANGIKYQVSELGKVDVGGGGTIAFILANKGVDVIDCGVPVLSMHAPYEVTSKYDVYCAYRTYKAFWNRS
;
A
#
# COMPACT_ATOMS: atom_id res chain seq x y z
N MET A 1 -18.12 -42.29 -13.79
CA MET A 1 -19.29 -41.38 -13.97
C MET A 1 -19.47 -40.41 -12.82
N GLU A 2 -19.44 -40.85 -11.56
CA GLU A 2 -19.59 -39.96 -10.37
C GLU A 2 -18.42 -38.99 -10.16
N GLU A 3 -17.20 -39.39 -10.43
CA GLU A 3 -16.01 -38.53 -10.30
C GLU A 3 -16.04 -37.37 -11.30
N ASN A 4 -16.50 -37.64 -12.53
CA ASN A 4 -16.68 -36.63 -13.58
C ASN A 4 -17.80 -35.63 -13.24
N LEU A 5 -18.84 -36.04 -12.48
CA LEU A 5 -19.92 -35.15 -12.07
C LEU A 5 -19.46 -34.19 -10.96
N LYS A 6 -18.67 -34.67 -9.99
CA LYS A 6 -18.08 -33.84 -8.94
C LYS A 6 -17.14 -32.77 -9.49
N GLU A 7 -16.28 -33.16 -10.45
CA GLU A 7 -15.36 -32.24 -11.12
C GLU A 7 -16.09 -31.15 -11.91
N LYS A 8 -17.23 -31.48 -12.48
CA LYS A 8 -18.05 -30.55 -13.26
C LYS A 8 -18.88 -29.60 -12.41
N LEU A 9 -19.32 -30.03 -11.22
CA LEU A 9 -20.32 -29.29 -10.43
C LEU A 9 -19.76 -28.63 -9.17
N LEU A 10 -18.61 -29.08 -8.66
CA LEU A 10 -18.05 -28.58 -7.42
C LEU A 10 -16.76 -27.82 -7.67
N ASP A 11 -16.68 -26.61 -7.12
CA ASP A 11 -15.46 -25.81 -7.14
C ASP A 11 -14.38 -26.43 -6.23
N LYS A 12 -13.15 -26.55 -6.77
CA LYS A 12 -11.99 -27.06 -6.04
C LYS A 12 -10.98 -25.93 -5.88
N LYS A 13 -10.87 -25.40 -4.67
CA LYS A 13 -9.84 -24.42 -4.29
C LYS A 13 -8.49 -25.16 -4.12
N GLU A 14 -7.72 -25.30 -5.17
CA GLU A 14 -6.40 -25.96 -5.14
C GLU A 14 -5.27 -24.98 -4.85
N PHE A 15 -4.22 -25.45 -4.17
CA PHE A 15 -2.97 -24.70 -4.03
C PHE A 15 -2.31 -24.54 -5.41
N GLY A 16 -1.99 -23.31 -5.75
CA GLY A 16 -1.36 -22.96 -7.01
C GLY A 16 0.01 -23.63 -7.19
N TRP A 17 0.79 -23.75 -6.14
CA TRP A 17 2.09 -24.43 -6.13
C TRP A 17 2.06 -25.89 -6.62
N LYS A 18 0.90 -26.55 -6.60
CA LYS A 18 0.77 -27.93 -7.10
C LYS A 18 0.69 -28.04 -8.62
N SER A 19 0.37 -26.96 -9.32
CA SER A 19 0.10 -26.95 -10.76
C SER A 19 1.18 -26.26 -11.58
N ILE A 20 2.26 -25.76 -10.96
CA ILE A 20 3.35 -25.06 -11.64
C ILE A 20 4.53 -25.99 -11.92
N ASN A 21 5.24 -25.71 -12.99
CA ASN A 21 6.53 -26.34 -13.32
C ASN A 21 7.70 -25.51 -12.77
N GLU A 22 8.94 -26.01 -12.87
CA GLU A 22 10.14 -25.33 -12.35
C GLU A 22 10.40 -23.99 -13.07
N GLU A 23 10.08 -23.87 -14.35
CA GLU A 23 10.25 -22.60 -15.08
C GLU A 23 9.31 -21.51 -14.56
N GLU A 24 8.05 -21.85 -14.34
CA GLU A 24 7.06 -20.93 -13.76
C GLU A 24 7.42 -20.58 -12.32
N LYS A 25 7.89 -21.55 -11.53
CA LYS A 25 8.38 -21.32 -10.19
C LYS A 25 9.53 -20.33 -10.17
N ASN A 26 10.51 -20.45 -11.06
CA ASN A 26 11.61 -19.49 -11.17
C ASN A 26 11.10 -18.09 -11.48
N ARG A 27 10.16 -17.94 -12.43
CA ARG A 27 9.51 -16.64 -12.75
C ARG A 27 8.83 -16.03 -11.54
N ILE A 28 8.11 -16.83 -10.74
CA ILE A 28 7.46 -16.38 -9.50
C ILE A 28 8.50 -15.87 -8.49
N PHE A 29 9.60 -16.61 -8.33
CA PHE A 29 10.66 -16.22 -7.38
C PHE A 29 11.37 -14.95 -7.83
N ASP A 30 11.76 -14.85 -9.10
CA ASP A 30 12.43 -13.68 -9.67
C ASP A 30 11.56 -12.43 -9.55
N PHE A 31 10.26 -12.54 -9.86
CA PHE A 31 9.32 -11.44 -9.70
C PHE A 31 9.17 -11.00 -8.24
N ALA A 32 9.01 -11.96 -7.33
CA ALA A 32 8.90 -11.67 -5.90
C ALA A 32 10.19 -11.13 -5.29
N ASP A 33 11.36 -11.52 -5.77
CA ASP A 33 12.64 -10.95 -5.34
C ASP A 33 12.78 -9.49 -5.82
N GLY A 34 12.28 -9.17 -7.02
CA GLY A 34 12.12 -7.79 -7.49
C GLY A 34 11.21 -6.96 -6.57
N TYR A 35 10.09 -7.53 -6.14
CA TYR A 35 9.16 -6.92 -5.18
C TYR A 35 9.83 -6.64 -3.83
N LEU A 36 10.50 -7.62 -3.23
CA LEU A 36 11.21 -7.45 -1.96
C LEU A 36 12.31 -6.37 -2.04
N ASN A 37 13.03 -6.32 -3.17
CA ASN A 37 14.03 -5.28 -3.41
C ASN A 37 13.41 -3.89 -3.55
N PHE A 38 12.24 -3.78 -4.16
CA PHE A 38 11.50 -2.52 -4.27
C PHE A 38 11.05 -2.03 -2.90
N LEU A 39 10.45 -2.90 -2.07
CA LEU A 39 10.01 -2.55 -0.71
C LEU A 39 11.16 -2.06 0.18
N ASN A 40 12.36 -2.61 0.03
CA ASN A 40 13.55 -2.13 0.76
C ASN A 40 13.98 -0.70 0.41
N LYS A 41 13.46 -0.13 -0.69
CA LYS A 41 13.73 1.24 -1.14
C LYS A 41 12.54 2.18 -0.97
N ALA A 42 11.36 1.64 -0.66
CA ALA A 42 10.10 2.35 -0.73
C ALA A 42 9.21 2.04 0.48
N LYS A 43 9.68 2.38 1.68
CA LYS A 43 8.95 2.12 2.92
C LYS A 43 7.81 3.10 3.18
N ILE A 44 7.96 4.35 2.71
CA ILE A 44 6.95 5.41 2.84
C ILE A 44 6.41 5.83 1.47
N GLU A 45 5.27 6.51 1.42
CA GLU A 45 4.61 6.88 0.17
C GLU A 45 5.49 7.75 -0.73
N ARG A 46 6.27 8.68 -0.17
CA ARG A 46 7.19 9.53 -0.96
C ARG A 46 8.31 8.73 -1.62
N GLU A 47 8.80 7.71 -0.95
CA GLU A 47 9.82 6.81 -1.49
C GLU A 47 9.22 5.91 -2.57
N PHE A 48 7.98 5.45 -2.36
CA PHE A 48 7.26 4.66 -3.36
C PHE A 48 7.06 5.47 -4.66
N VAL A 49 6.58 6.70 -4.55
CA VAL A 49 6.40 7.59 -5.72
C VAL A 49 7.74 7.83 -6.43
N ARG A 50 8.83 8.05 -5.69
CA ARG A 50 10.16 8.22 -6.27
C ARG A 50 10.63 7.00 -7.05
N GLU A 51 10.50 5.81 -6.49
CA GLU A 51 10.89 4.57 -7.17
C GLU A 51 9.93 4.23 -8.33
N ALA A 52 8.62 4.46 -8.16
CA ALA A 52 7.63 4.28 -9.22
C ALA A 52 7.91 5.21 -10.42
N LYS A 53 8.24 6.48 -10.14
CA LYS A 53 8.67 7.43 -11.19
C LYS A 53 9.89 6.92 -11.95
N ARG A 54 10.94 6.49 -11.24
CA ARG A 54 12.16 5.96 -11.85
C ARG A 54 11.84 4.78 -12.77
N VAL A 55 11.06 3.80 -12.27
CA VAL A 55 10.64 2.63 -13.06
C VAL A 55 9.80 3.05 -14.27
N ALA A 56 8.87 3.99 -14.11
CA ALA A 56 8.03 4.49 -15.20
C ALA A 56 8.87 5.19 -16.30
N GLU A 57 9.80 6.07 -15.93
CA GLU A 57 10.67 6.77 -16.88
C GLU A 57 11.58 5.81 -17.65
N GLU A 58 12.13 4.78 -16.98
CA GLU A 58 12.91 3.71 -17.63
C GLU A 58 12.08 2.90 -18.65
N ASN A 59 10.74 2.88 -18.52
CA ASN A 59 9.81 2.20 -19.42
C ASN A 59 9.09 3.16 -20.39
N GLY A 60 9.61 4.38 -20.56
CA GLY A 60 9.17 5.33 -21.57
C GLY A 60 7.98 6.20 -21.17
N PHE A 61 7.54 6.16 -19.91
CA PHE A 61 6.53 7.09 -19.40
C PHE A 61 7.13 8.49 -19.23
N LYS A 62 6.31 9.52 -19.49
CA LYS A 62 6.69 10.92 -19.33
C LYS A 62 5.61 11.69 -18.56
N ASP A 63 6.02 12.77 -17.91
CA ASP A 63 5.08 13.67 -17.26
C ASP A 63 4.05 14.18 -18.27
N ILE A 64 2.75 14.11 -17.92
CA ILE A 64 1.65 14.56 -18.77
C ILE A 64 1.81 16.02 -19.22
N ASN A 65 2.43 16.86 -18.38
CA ASN A 65 2.69 18.25 -18.68
C ASN A 65 3.72 18.46 -19.80
N SER A 66 4.49 17.44 -20.17
CA SER A 66 5.45 17.49 -21.29
C SER A 66 4.81 17.28 -22.67
N PHE A 67 3.52 16.99 -22.72
CA PHE A 67 2.78 16.77 -23.97
C PHE A 67 1.88 17.94 -24.30
N ASP A 68 1.87 18.39 -25.55
CA ASP A 68 0.87 19.33 -26.06
C ASP A 68 -0.43 18.62 -26.46
N SER A 69 -0.34 17.40 -26.97
CA SER A 69 -1.46 16.53 -27.33
C SER A 69 -1.11 15.07 -27.09
N LEU A 70 -2.13 14.22 -26.87
CA LEU A 70 -1.97 12.79 -26.66
C LEU A 70 -2.56 11.98 -27.82
N LYS A 71 -2.01 10.79 -28.03
CA LYS A 71 -2.46 9.80 -29.02
C LYS A 71 -2.34 8.37 -28.46
N ALA A 72 -2.96 7.42 -29.12
CA ALA A 72 -2.86 6.01 -28.79
C ALA A 72 -1.39 5.56 -28.69
N GLY A 73 -1.09 4.83 -27.63
CA GLY A 73 0.24 4.32 -27.30
C GLY A 73 1.10 5.27 -26.43
N ASP A 74 0.68 6.51 -26.21
CA ASP A 74 1.41 7.41 -25.31
C ASP A 74 1.34 6.91 -23.87
N LYS A 75 2.50 6.93 -23.19
CA LYS A 75 2.72 6.52 -21.81
C LYS A 75 2.96 7.76 -20.96
N ILE A 76 2.07 8.02 -20.03
CA ILE A 76 2.08 9.27 -19.23
C ILE A 76 1.98 8.98 -17.74
N TYR A 77 2.53 9.89 -16.94
CA TYR A 77 2.28 9.94 -15.51
C TYR A 77 1.99 11.37 -15.03
N PHE A 78 1.36 11.45 -13.86
CA PHE A 78 1.16 12.67 -13.09
C PHE A 78 1.47 12.39 -11.61
N ILE A 79 2.31 13.24 -11.01
CA ILE A 79 2.67 13.14 -9.58
C ILE A 79 1.99 14.25 -8.80
N ASN A 80 1.26 13.87 -7.77
CA ASN A 80 0.59 14.79 -6.88
C ASN A 80 1.38 14.93 -5.56
N ARG A 81 2.08 16.03 -5.39
CA ARG A 81 2.82 16.42 -4.15
C ARG A 81 3.83 15.39 -3.66
N ASP A 82 4.38 14.56 -4.55
CA ASP A 82 5.28 13.43 -4.26
C ASP A 82 4.68 12.38 -3.29
N LYS A 83 3.35 12.31 -3.16
CA LYS A 83 2.66 11.40 -2.24
C LYS A 83 1.67 10.47 -2.92
N SER A 84 1.17 10.83 -4.08
CA SER A 84 0.36 9.97 -4.94
C SER A 84 0.77 10.13 -6.39
N MET A 85 0.51 9.11 -7.20
CA MET A 85 0.90 9.09 -8.61
C MET A 85 -0.18 8.41 -9.43
N TYR A 86 -0.46 8.97 -10.60
CA TYR A 86 -1.35 8.38 -11.60
C TYR A 86 -0.54 8.09 -12.86
N LEU A 87 -0.70 6.89 -13.41
CA LEU A 87 -0.07 6.51 -14.67
C LEU A 87 -1.14 6.12 -15.67
N SER A 88 -0.89 6.34 -16.97
CA SER A 88 -1.80 5.90 -18.01
C SER A 88 -1.05 5.51 -19.28
N VAL A 89 -1.57 4.49 -19.98
CA VAL A 89 -1.26 4.17 -21.37
C VAL A 89 -2.50 4.46 -22.17
N ILE A 90 -2.38 5.30 -23.19
CA ILE A 90 -3.53 5.73 -24.01
C ILE A 90 -3.90 4.61 -24.99
N GLY A 91 -5.15 4.18 -24.94
CA GLY A 91 -5.69 3.13 -25.80
C GLY A 91 -6.00 3.61 -27.22
N SER A 92 -6.23 2.64 -28.13
CA SER A 92 -6.59 2.93 -29.52
C SER A 92 -8.09 3.24 -29.73
N LYS A 93 -8.95 2.78 -28.80
CA LYS A 93 -10.38 3.11 -28.80
C LYS A 93 -10.65 4.48 -28.22
N SER A 94 -11.82 5.04 -28.53
CA SER A 94 -12.26 6.29 -27.92
C SER A 94 -12.34 6.16 -26.40
N ILE A 95 -11.76 7.13 -25.68
CA ILE A 95 -11.83 7.19 -24.22
C ILE A 95 -13.29 7.28 -23.71
N GLU A 96 -14.23 7.71 -24.57
CA GLU A 96 -15.66 7.76 -24.26
C GLU A 96 -16.32 6.39 -24.09
N GLU A 97 -15.64 5.31 -24.52
CA GLU A 97 -16.04 3.94 -24.27
C GLU A 97 -15.64 3.45 -22.86
N GLY A 98 -15.09 4.35 -22.04
CA GLY A 98 -14.60 4.08 -20.70
C GLY A 98 -13.13 3.65 -20.68
N ILE A 99 -12.56 3.67 -19.49
CA ILE A 99 -11.16 3.31 -19.19
C ILE A 99 -11.10 2.12 -18.25
N ASN A 100 -9.99 1.41 -18.27
CA ASN A 100 -9.73 0.31 -17.34
C ASN A 100 -8.79 0.77 -16.24
N ILE A 101 -9.26 0.80 -14.99
CA ILE A 101 -8.57 1.38 -13.84
C ILE A 101 -8.12 0.27 -12.89
N ILE A 102 -6.88 0.36 -12.40
CA ILE A 102 -6.44 -0.37 -11.20
C ILE A 102 -5.98 0.67 -10.19
N GLY A 103 -6.56 0.66 -9.00
CA GLY A 103 -6.22 1.57 -7.93
C GLY A 103 -5.75 0.83 -6.70
N SER A 104 -4.59 1.22 -6.16
CA SER A 104 -3.96 0.71 -4.95
C SER A 104 -3.51 1.87 -4.09
N HIS A 105 -3.28 1.64 -2.78
CA HIS A 105 -2.67 2.66 -1.94
C HIS A 105 -1.18 2.37 -1.65
N ILE A 106 -0.45 3.39 -1.25
CA ILE A 106 1.00 3.32 -1.03
C ILE A 106 1.44 3.82 0.35
N ASP A 107 0.52 4.37 1.13
CA ASP A 107 0.69 4.59 2.57
C ASP A 107 0.53 3.28 3.34
N SER A 108 0.97 3.25 4.58
CA SER A 108 0.84 2.08 5.47
C SER A 108 0.79 2.55 6.91
N PRO A 109 0.21 1.77 7.85
CA PRO A 109 0.21 2.11 9.26
C PRO A 109 1.61 2.31 9.82
N ARG A 110 1.81 3.39 10.58
CA ARG A 110 3.12 3.83 11.06
C ARG A 110 3.02 4.76 12.28
N LEU A 111 4.13 5.35 12.67
CA LEU A 111 4.17 6.44 13.64
C LEU A 111 4.71 7.69 12.95
N ASP A 112 4.05 8.83 13.14
CA ASP A 112 4.52 10.13 12.66
C ASP A 112 5.09 10.97 13.82
N LEU A 113 6.13 11.77 13.59
CA LEU A 113 6.57 12.72 14.59
C LEU A 113 5.52 13.83 14.81
N LYS A 114 5.29 14.19 16.07
CA LYS A 114 4.46 15.36 16.39
C LYS A 114 5.16 16.67 15.92
N PRO A 115 4.41 17.78 15.72
CA PRO A 115 5.01 19.05 15.29
C PRO A 115 6.10 19.62 16.22
N ASN A 116 6.03 19.32 17.51
CA ASN A 116 7.06 19.66 18.50
C ASN A 116 7.51 18.38 19.20
N PRO A 117 8.38 17.56 18.56
CA PRO A 117 8.61 16.19 19.01
C PRO A 117 9.69 16.08 20.09
N LEU A 118 10.70 16.94 20.08
CA LEU A 118 11.93 16.79 20.83
C LEU A 118 11.81 17.21 22.28
N TYR A 119 12.12 16.30 23.21
CA TYR A 119 12.26 16.61 24.65
C TYR A 119 13.35 15.75 25.29
N GLU A 120 13.78 16.17 26.48
CA GLU A 120 14.70 15.44 27.33
C GLU A 120 14.04 15.16 28.68
N GLU A 121 14.25 13.96 29.21
CA GLU A 121 13.82 13.57 30.56
C GLU A 121 14.87 12.63 31.16
N GLU A 122 15.33 12.92 32.38
CA GLU A 122 16.29 12.11 33.15
C GLU A 122 17.54 11.68 32.32
N GLY A 123 18.10 12.63 31.56
CA GLY A 123 19.30 12.39 30.75
C GLY A 123 19.10 11.56 29.49
N MET A 124 17.88 11.38 29.06
CA MET A 124 17.51 10.71 27.79
C MET A 124 16.72 11.66 26.89
N ALA A 125 17.04 11.71 25.62
CA ALA A 125 16.30 12.46 24.61
C ALA A 125 15.31 11.57 23.87
N TYR A 126 14.14 12.12 23.59
CA TYR A 126 13.04 11.43 22.93
C TYR A 126 12.42 12.29 21.86
N PHE A 127 11.80 11.61 20.86
CA PHE A 127 10.80 12.20 19.98
C PHE A 127 9.39 11.73 20.33
N LYS A 128 8.46 12.68 20.50
CA LYS A 128 7.02 12.39 20.63
C LYS A 128 6.43 12.01 19.27
N THR A 129 5.57 10.98 19.29
CA THR A 129 4.93 10.48 18.09
C THR A 129 3.40 10.52 18.18
N HIS A 130 2.78 10.38 17.02
CA HIS A 130 1.36 10.07 16.85
C HIS A 130 1.24 8.87 15.91
N TYR A 131 0.48 7.83 16.26
CA TYR A 131 0.27 6.73 15.35
C TYR A 131 -0.67 7.11 14.20
N TYR A 132 -0.42 6.51 13.04
CA TYR A 132 -1.13 6.68 11.77
C TYR A 132 -1.74 5.35 11.38
N GLY A 133 -3.06 5.35 11.03
CA GLY A 133 -3.79 4.12 10.68
C GLY A 133 -4.13 3.22 11.86
N GLY A 134 -4.58 2.02 11.57
CA GLY A 134 -5.06 1.05 12.55
C GLY A 134 -3.97 0.12 13.06
N ILE A 135 -3.27 0.45 14.14
CA ILE A 135 -2.20 -0.37 14.71
C ILE A 135 -2.58 -1.07 16.03
N LYS A 136 -1.95 -2.21 16.29
CA LYS A 136 -1.85 -2.77 17.64
C LYS A 136 -0.59 -2.21 18.30
N LYS A 137 -0.73 -1.22 19.15
CA LYS A 137 0.37 -0.41 19.70
C LYS A 137 1.51 -1.22 20.34
N TYR A 138 1.19 -2.36 20.99
CA TYR A 138 2.19 -3.23 21.61
C TYR A 138 3.18 -3.85 20.61
N GLN A 139 2.81 -3.95 19.32
CA GLN A 139 3.70 -4.50 18.29
C GLN A 139 4.81 -3.53 17.88
N TRP A 140 4.68 -2.25 18.25
CA TRP A 140 5.60 -1.17 17.89
C TRP A 140 6.63 -0.85 18.96
N THR A 141 6.52 -1.45 20.15
CA THR A 141 7.51 -1.37 21.20
C THR A 141 8.61 -2.40 21.00
N THR A 142 9.82 -2.10 21.47
CA THR A 142 11.00 -3.00 21.51
C THR A 142 11.46 -3.56 20.16
N ILE A 143 11.09 -2.92 19.07
CA ILE A 143 11.58 -3.25 17.71
C ILE A 143 12.50 -2.14 17.21
N PRO A 144 13.46 -2.47 16.32
CA PRO A 144 14.26 -1.46 15.63
C PRO A 144 13.41 -0.65 14.67
N LEU A 145 13.52 0.68 14.75
CA LEU A 145 12.82 1.66 13.92
C LEU A 145 13.82 2.54 13.18
N SER A 146 13.42 2.99 12.00
CA SER A 146 14.10 3.96 11.15
C SER A 146 13.24 5.22 10.99
N ILE A 147 13.87 6.34 10.63
CA ILE A 147 13.21 7.64 10.40
C ILE A 147 13.31 8.00 8.93
N HIS A 148 12.17 8.19 8.29
CA HIS A 148 12.06 8.55 6.89
C HIS A 148 11.23 9.82 6.70
N GLY A 149 11.38 10.48 5.57
CA GLY A 149 10.50 11.58 5.18
C GLY A 149 11.21 12.83 4.70
N VAL A 150 10.57 13.97 4.94
CA VAL A 150 11.07 15.27 4.49
C VAL A 150 10.89 16.32 5.58
N LEU A 151 11.79 17.30 5.54
CA LEU A 151 11.71 18.53 6.32
C LEU A 151 11.88 19.69 5.36
N VAL A 152 11.03 20.70 5.49
CA VAL A 152 11.09 21.91 4.65
C VAL A 152 11.39 23.09 5.53
N LYS A 153 12.52 23.76 5.29
CA LYS A 153 12.90 24.96 6.03
C LYS A 153 12.05 26.17 5.64
N ALA A 154 12.02 27.18 6.50
CA ALA A 154 11.28 28.40 6.24
C ALA A 154 11.68 29.13 4.94
N ASN A 155 12.90 28.95 4.45
CA ASN A 155 13.38 29.49 3.18
C ASN A 155 12.98 28.65 1.95
N GLY A 156 12.28 27.52 2.17
CA GLY A 156 11.84 26.61 1.09
C GLY A 156 12.81 25.45 0.81
N ASP A 157 13.98 25.41 1.42
CA ASP A 157 14.92 24.29 1.25
C ASP A 157 14.30 22.99 1.77
N ARG A 158 14.32 21.96 0.91
CA ARG A 158 13.79 20.64 1.22
C ARG A 158 14.93 19.67 1.54
N ILE A 159 14.81 19.01 2.68
CA ILE A 159 15.75 18.01 3.17
C ILE A 159 15.04 16.66 3.20
N THR A 160 15.58 15.68 2.50
CA THR A 160 15.12 14.28 2.62
C THR A 160 15.85 13.63 3.79
N VAL A 161 15.11 12.95 4.63
CA VAL A 161 15.61 12.20 5.78
C VAL A 161 15.38 10.72 5.54
N ASN A 162 16.43 9.93 5.67
CA ASN A 162 16.39 8.47 5.70
C ASN A 162 17.53 8.03 6.61
N ILE A 163 17.20 7.52 7.81
CA ILE A 163 18.14 7.15 8.85
C ILE A 163 17.72 5.81 9.44
N GLY A 164 18.61 4.84 9.46
CA GLY A 164 18.38 3.51 10.04
C GLY A 164 18.22 2.40 9.01
N GLU A 165 18.47 2.69 7.72
CA GLU A 165 18.43 1.71 6.64
C GLU A 165 19.81 1.17 6.25
N ASP A 166 20.85 1.99 6.38
CA ASP A 166 22.25 1.55 6.20
C ASP A 166 22.76 0.88 7.48
N GLU A 167 23.62 -0.11 7.37
CA GLU A 167 24.20 -0.83 8.52
C GLU A 167 25.03 0.06 9.46
N ASN A 168 25.53 1.20 8.95
CA ASN A 168 26.27 2.20 9.71
C ASN A 168 25.38 3.29 10.32
N ASP A 169 24.10 3.34 9.96
CA ASP A 169 23.17 4.29 10.53
C ASP A 169 22.80 3.91 11.99
N PRO A 170 22.51 4.89 12.85
CA PRO A 170 21.86 4.62 14.11
C PRO A 170 20.44 4.11 13.86
N ILE A 171 20.00 3.15 14.67
CA ILE A 171 18.60 2.72 14.75
C ILE A 171 17.96 3.26 16.02
N PHE A 172 16.64 3.24 16.08
CA PHE A 172 15.86 3.77 17.19
C PHE A 172 14.91 2.70 17.73
N THR A 173 14.34 2.93 18.90
CA THR A 173 13.33 2.03 19.48
C THR A 173 12.41 2.77 20.44
N ILE A 174 11.27 2.18 20.71
CA ILE A 174 10.35 2.57 21.78
C ILE A 174 10.51 1.54 22.88
N THR A 175 10.83 1.98 24.09
CA THR A 175 11.01 1.10 25.24
C THR A 175 9.68 0.58 25.79
N ASP A 176 9.70 -0.55 26.46
CA ASP A 176 8.57 -1.11 27.21
C ASP A 176 9.03 -1.56 28.60
N LEU A 177 8.08 -1.80 29.49
CA LEU A 177 8.37 -2.28 30.83
C LEU A 177 8.89 -3.73 30.83
N LEU A 178 9.85 -4.00 31.73
CA LEU A 178 10.22 -5.39 32.01
C LEU A 178 9.06 -6.11 32.73
N PRO A 179 8.92 -7.45 32.58
CA PRO A 179 7.78 -8.20 33.13
C PRO A 179 7.58 -8.01 34.64
N HIS A 180 8.66 -7.84 35.40
CA HIS A 180 8.61 -7.70 36.86
C HIS A 180 8.02 -6.35 37.32
N LEU A 181 7.95 -5.36 36.48
CA LEU A 181 7.35 -4.04 36.77
C LEU A 181 6.06 -3.80 35.98
N ALA A 182 5.64 -4.75 35.14
CA ALA A 182 4.53 -4.60 34.20
C ALA A 182 3.19 -5.16 34.73
N GLN A 183 3.04 -5.46 36.03
CA GLN A 183 1.83 -6.13 36.53
C GLN A 183 0.57 -5.33 36.17
N ASP A 184 0.52 -4.05 36.50
CA ASP A 184 -0.63 -3.18 36.21
C ASP A 184 -0.86 -3.02 34.68
N GLN A 185 0.21 -3.00 33.90
CA GLN A 185 0.12 -2.96 32.43
C GLN A 185 -0.49 -4.22 31.86
N MET A 186 -0.09 -5.40 32.37
CA MET A 186 -0.58 -6.70 31.89
C MET A 186 -2.03 -6.98 32.27
N GLU A 187 -2.56 -6.34 33.32
CA GLU A 187 -3.97 -6.43 33.72
C GLU A 187 -4.90 -5.55 32.86
N LYS A 188 -4.35 -4.57 32.12
CA LYS A 188 -5.13 -3.72 31.22
C LYS A 188 -5.64 -4.53 30.01
N LYS A 189 -6.78 -4.12 29.43
CA LYS A 189 -7.18 -4.63 28.12
C LYS A 189 -6.05 -4.37 27.12
N LEU A 190 -5.75 -5.30 26.23
CA LEU A 190 -4.62 -5.25 25.29
C LEU A 190 -4.53 -3.91 24.53
N LYS A 191 -5.66 -3.34 24.11
CA LYS A 191 -5.70 -2.03 23.44
C LYS A 191 -5.20 -0.86 24.30
N ASN A 192 -5.17 -1.01 25.61
CA ASN A 192 -4.77 -0.01 26.59
C ASN A 192 -3.43 -0.37 27.29
N GLY A 193 -2.88 -1.54 27.03
CA GLY A 193 -1.61 -1.99 27.61
C GLY A 193 -0.44 -1.07 27.26
N VAL A 194 -0.41 -0.56 26.02
CA VAL A 194 0.46 0.52 25.60
C VAL A 194 -0.41 1.73 25.27
N GLU A 195 -0.15 2.85 25.91
CA GLU A 195 -0.85 4.11 25.67
C GLU A 195 -0.23 4.84 24.48
N GLY A 196 -1.05 5.50 23.63
CA GLY A 196 -0.56 6.19 22.44
C GLY A 196 0.45 7.30 22.77
N GLU A 197 0.26 8.02 23.88
CA GLU A 197 1.19 9.06 24.33
C GLU A 197 2.55 8.52 24.83
N ASN A 198 2.64 7.22 25.09
CA ASN A 198 3.88 6.56 25.52
C ASN A 198 4.67 5.95 24.35
N LEU A 199 4.17 6.04 23.12
CA LEU A 199 4.91 5.63 21.92
C LEU A 199 5.97 6.68 21.56
N ASN A 200 6.91 6.95 22.46
CA ASN A 200 7.96 7.94 22.27
C ASN A 200 9.27 7.25 21.87
N LEU A 201 9.88 7.75 20.81
CA LEU A 201 11.12 7.20 20.25
C LEU A 201 12.32 7.65 21.06
N LEU A 202 13.10 6.72 21.60
CA LEU A 202 14.38 7.00 22.27
C LEU A 202 15.45 7.33 21.21
N ILE A 203 16.08 8.50 21.32
CA ILE A 203 16.98 9.03 20.29
C ILE A 203 18.38 9.41 20.79
N GLY A 204 18.64 9.43 22.08
CA GLY A 204 19.98 9.75 22.59
C GLY A 204 20.10 9.83 24.11
N SER A 205 21.35 9.81 24.58
CA SER A 205 21.70 9.80 26.02
C SER A 205 23.02 10.48 26.35
N ILE A 206 23.72 11.08 25.39
CA ILE A 206 25.00 11.73 25.62
C ILE A 206 24.77 13.24 25.76
N PRO A 207 25.14 13.86 26.89
CA PRO A 207 24.99 15.29 27.07
C PRO A 207 26.01 16.11 26.26
N TYR A 208 25.63 17.30 25.86
CA TYR A 208 26.53 18.30 25.29
C TYR A 208 27.48 18.81 26.38
N ALA A 209 28.76 18.78 26.10
CA ALA A 209 29.77 19.12 27.10
C ALA A 209 29.61 20.56 27.65
N GLY A 210 29.66 20.68 28.97
CA GLY A 210 29.57 21.97 29.67
C GLY A 210 28.15 22.56 29.81
N GLN A 211 27.10 21.75 29.57
CA GLN A 211 25.70 22.14 29.78
C GLN A 211 25.07 21.27 30.86
N ASP A 212 24.31 21.91 31.75
CA ASP A 212 23.64 21.26 32.90
C ASP A 212 22.15 20.98 32.62
N LYS A 213 21.51 21.76 31.75
CA LYS A 213 20.10 21.67 31.45
C LYS A 213 19.88 21.41 29.97
N ASP A 214 18.93 20.51 29.63
CA ASP A 214 18.62 20.14 28.27
C ASP A 214 19.87 19.69 27.45
N ALA A 215 20.87 19.13 28.15
CA ALA A 215 22.18 18.86 27.60
C ALA A 215 22.18 17.76 26.55
N VAL A 216 21.38 16.69 26.72
CA VAL A 216 21.22 15.64 25.74
C VAL A 216 20.42 16.15 24.55
N LYS A 217 19.34 16.88 24.81
CA LYS A 217 18.54 17.53 23.75
C LYS A 217 19.43 18.46 22.89
N LEU A 218 20.28 19.26 23.51
CA LEU A 218 21.20 20.13 22.80
C LEU A 218 22.21 19.35 21.95
N ASN A 219 22.72 18.24 22.47
CA ASN A 219 23.65 17.41 21.73
C ASN A 219 22.97 16.79 20.48
N ILE A 220 21.76 16.26 20.62
CA ILE A 220 20.99 15.75 19.47
C ILE A 220 20.74 16.86 18.45
N MET A 221 20.34 18.07 18.90
CA MET A 221 20.15 19.18 17.97
C MET A 221 21.45 19.62 17.29
N SER A 222 22.59 19.56 18.00
CA SER A 222 23.92 19.83 17.39
C SER A 222 24.23 18.86 16.27
N ILE A 223 24.03 17.55 16.49
CA ILE A 223 24.23 16.51 15.50
C ILE A 223 23.32 16.72 14.28
N LEU A 224 22.03 16.98 14.51
CA LEU A 224 21.06 17.22 13.45
C LEU A 224 21.34 18.51 12.67
N ASN A 225 21.79 19.55 13.38
CA ASN A 225 22.21 20.80 12.75
C ASN A 225 23.47 20.62 11.89
N GLU A 226 24.47 19.91 12.38
CA GLU A 226 25.72 19.62 11.62
C GLU A 226 25.40 18.80 10.35
N LYS A 227 24.56 17.76 10.46
CA LYS A 227 24.24 16.87 9.33
C LYS A 227 23.27 17.49 8.32
N TYR A 228 22.24 18.19 8.79
CA TYR A 228 21.11 18.65 7.98
C TYR A 228 20.91 20.18 7.99
N GLY A 229 21.66 20.91 8.82
CA GLY A 229 21.51 22.37 8.99
C GLY A 229 20.13 22.78 9.50
N ILE A 230 19.47 21.96 10.33
CA ILE A 230 18.14 22.22 10.88
C ILE A 230 18.21 22.72 12.32
N THR A 231 17.15 23.40 12.73
CA THR A 231 16.90 23.83 14.11
C THR A 231 15.63 23.15 14.63
N GLU A 232 15.38 23.24 15.94
CA GLU A 232 14.17 22.64 16.53
C GLU A 232 12.87 23.18 15.90
N ARG A 233 12.86 24.42 15.42
CA ARG A 233 11.74 25.05 14.75
C ARG A 233 11.35 24.36 13.43
N ASP A 234 12.31 23.77 12.76
CA ASP A 234 12.11 23.16 11.45
C ASP A 234 11.29 21.87 11.52
N PHE A 235 11.16 21.25 12.70
CA PHE A 235 10.26 20.11 12.89
C PHE A 235 8.78 20.45 12.65
N VAL A 236 8.36 21.70 12.84
CA VAL A 236 6.96 22.12 12.60
C VAL A 236 6.53 21.91 11.14
N SER A 237 7.48 22.02 10.22
CA SER A 237 7.27 21.83 8.78
C SER A 237 7.93 20.54 8.27
N SER A 238 7.93 19.50 9.09
CA SER A 238 8.40 18.17 8.71
C SER A 238 7.23 17.18 8.52
N GLU A 239 7.45 16.20 7.67
CA GLU A 239 6.71 14.97 7.58
C GLU A 239 7.73 13.85 7.78
N LEU A 240 7.93 13.44 9.04
CA LEU A 240 8.89 12.43 9.45
C LEU A 240 8.15 11.22 10.03
N GLU A 241 8.37 10.10 9.41
CA GLU A 241 7.69 8.84 9.63
C GLU A 241 8.65 7.82 10.23
N LEU A 242 8.18 7.11 11.26
CA LEU A 242 8.89 6.02 11.89
C LEU A 242 8.35 4.72 11.36
N VAL A 243 9.22 3.96 10.75
CA VAL A 243 8.90 2.66 10.15
C VAL A 243 9.86 1.58 10.66
N PRO A 244 9.48 0.29 10.62
CA PRO A 244 10.40 -0.78 11.01
C PRO A 244 11.67 -0.79 10.19
N ALA A 245 12.83 -0.87 10.85
CA ALA A 245 14.15 -0.97 10.21
C ALA A 245 14.41 -2.37 9.63
N PHE A 246 13.43 -3.27 9.66
CA PHE A 246 13.55 -4.61 9.08
C PHE A 246 13.65 -4.54 7.56
N LYS A 247 14.43 -5.46 7.00
CA LYS A 247 14.46 -5.68 5.54
C LYS A 247 13.34 -6.62 5.12
N ALA A 248 12.75 -6.34 3.96
CA ALA A 248 11.87 -7.27 3.28
C ALA A 248 12.66 -8.52 2.87
N ARG A 249 12.15 -9.72 3.18
CA ARG A 249 12.85 -11.00 2.96
C ARG A 249 11.90 -12.12 2.56
N SER A 250 12.46 -13.13 1.89
CA SER A 250 11.77 -14.42 1.74
C SER A 250 11.60 -15.10 3.09
N LEU A 251 10.41 -15.63 3.36
CA LEU A 251 10.04 -16.29 4.61
C LEU A 251 9.83 -17.80 4.40
N GLY A 252 10.16 -18.58 5.44
CA GLY A 252 10.03 -20.04 5.49
C GLY A 252 11.25 -20.77 4.93
N PHE A 253 11.39 -22.06 5.28
CA PHE A 253 12.51 -22.88 4.80
C PHE A 253 12.52 -23.06 3.27
N ASP A 254 11.34 -23.08 2.66
CA ASP A 254 11.13 -23.17 1.22
C ASP A 254 11.18 -21.82 0.50
N ARG A 255 11.24 -20.72 1.28
CA ARG A 255 11.27 -19.33 0.77
C ARG A 255 10.05 -18.97 -0.09
N GLY A 256 8.93 -19.66 0.08
CA GLY A 256 7.72 -19.51 -0.72
C GLY A 256 6.87 -18.29 -0.36
N MET A 257 7.24 -17.56 0.69
CA MET A 257 6.52 -16.38 1.19
C MET A 257 7.42 -15.15 1.21
N CYS A 258 6.79 -13.98 1.20
CA CYS A 258 7.39 -12.68 1.44
C CYS A 258 7.04 -12.20 2.85
N ALA A 259 8.01 -11.68 3.58
CA ALA A 259 7.79 -11.00 4.86
C ALA A 259 8.39 -9.61 4.81
N ALA A 260 7.57 -8.59 5.08
CA ALA A 260 7.96 -7.18 4.97
C ALA A 260 7.00 -6.28 5.75
N TYR A 261 7.42 -5.06 6.00
CA TYR A 261 6.57 -3.96 6.43
C TYR A 261 5.84 -3.35 5.24
N GLY A 262 4.56 -3.01 5.43
CA GLY A 262 3.78 -2.24 4.47
C GLY A 262 3.43 -3.02 3.20
N GLN A 263 3.24 -4.34 3.29
CA GLN A 263 2.68 -5.11 2.18
C GLN A 263 1.23 -4.73 1.91
N ASP A 264 0.52 -4.29 2.91
CA ASP A 264 -0.70 -3.51 2.85
C ASP A 264 -0.36 -2.04 2.52
N ASP A 265 -0.63 -1.49 1.32
CA ASP A 265 -1.08 -2.21 0.10
C ASP A 265 -0.01 -2.13 -1.01
N LYS A 266 1.27 -1.94 -0.60
CA LYS A 266 2.38 -1.85 -1.56
C LYS A 266 2.56 -3.09 -2.41
N VAL A 267 2.02 -4.24 -2.00
CA VAL A 267 2.05 -5.46 -2.83
C VAL A 267 1.17 -5.31 -4.08
N CYS A 268 -0.04 -4.78 -3.92
CA CYS A 268 -0.93 -4.53 -5.06
C CYS A 268 -0.44 -3.32 -5.88
N ALA A 269 0.08 -2.29 -5.22
CA ALA A 269 0.67 -1.13 -5.88
C ALA A 269 1.88 -1.49 -6.75
N TYR A 270 2.82 -2.32 -6.24
CA TYR A 270 3.96 -2.78 -7.01
C TYR A 270 3.54 -3.67 -8.19
N THR A 271 2.65 -4.62 -7.95
CA THR A 271 2.23 -5.57 -9.00
C THR A 271 1.44 -4.89 -10.11
N SER A 272 0.62 -3.88 -9.79
CA SER A 272 -0.06 -3.04 -10.79
C SER A 272 0.94 -2.15 -11.55
N LEU A 273 1.89 -1.52 -10.86
CA LEU A 273 2.95 -0.74 -11.50
C LEU A 273 3.71 -1.59 -12.52
N MET A 274 4.17 -2.78 -12.14
CA MET A 274 4.94 -3.65 -13.03
C MET A 274 4.12 -4.16 -14.21
N ALA A 275 2.83 -4.47 -13.99
CA ALA A 275 1.93 -4.84 -15.08
C ALA A 275 1.70 -3.70 -16.08
N MET A 276 1.62 -2.45 -15.60
CA MET A 276 1.48 -1.24 -16.42
C MET A 276 2.70 -1.01 -17.32
N MET A 277 3.92 -1.31 -16.83
CA MET A 277 5.16 -1.12 -17.61
C MET A 277 5.20 -1.97 -18.88
N GLU A 278 4.53 -3.12 -18.88
CA GLU A 278 4.55 -4.07 -19.99
C GLU A 278 3.39 -3.90 -20.99
N LEU A 279 2.57 -2.86 -20.82
CA LEU A 279 1.44 -2.62 -21.72
C LEU A 279 1.91 -2.04 -23.05
N GLU A 280 1.43 -2.67 -24.13
CA GLU A 280 1.64 -2.22 -25.51
C GLU A 280 0.36 -2.46 -26.32
N ASN A 281 0.06 -1.57 -27.26
CA ASN A 281 -1.03 -1.71 -28.25
C ASN A 281 -2.40 -2.06 -27.62
N ILE A 282 -2.74 -1.51 -26.48
CA ILE A 282 -4.01 -1.74 -25.79
C ILE A 282 -5.17 -1.04 -26.50
N GLU A 283 -6.36 -1.62 -26.41
CA GLU A 283 -7.57 -1.04 -26.99
C GLU A 283 -8.17 0.07 -26.12
N LYS A 284 -8.48 -0.24 -24.85
CA LYS A 284 -8.98 0.77 -23.89
C LYS A 284 -7.83 1.44 -23.15
N THR A 285 -7.97 2.72 -22.88
CA THR A 285 -7.00 3.45 -22.05
C THR A 285 -6.89 2.80 -20.69
N ALA A 286 -5.67 2.45 -20.30
CA ALA A 286 -5.33 1.87 -19.00
C ALA A 286 -4.90 2.98 -18.03
N VAL A 287 -5.36 2.88 -16.78
CA VAL A 287 -4.99 3.82 -15.71
C VAL A 287 -4.58 3.05 -14.47
N CYS A 288 -3.43 3.40 -13.89
CA CYS A 288 -2.95 2.92 -12.59
C CYS A 288 -2.98 4.08 -11.60
N ILE A 289 -3.60 3.86 -10.45
CA ILE A 289 -3.67 4.81 -9.33
C ILE A 289 -2.80 4.28 -8.20
N LEU A 290 -1.87 5.12 -7.73
CA LEU A 290 -1.06 4.91 -6.54
C LEU A 290 -1.47 5.99 -5.53
N ALA A 291 -2.44 5.66 -4.67
CA ALA A 291 -3.11 6.60 -3.77
C ALA A 291 -2.38 6.74 -2.43
N ASP A 292 -2.52 7.89 -1.79
CA ASP A 292 -2.07 8.18 -0.43
C ASP A 292 -3.27 8.25 0.52
N LYS A 293 -3.03 8.05 1.82
CA LYS A 293 -3.99 8.26 2.92
C LYS A 293 -5.19 7.31 2.96
N GLU A 294 -5.11 6.15 2.32
CA GLU A 294 -6.17 5.15 2.44
C GLU A 294 -6.37 4.77 3.92
N GLU A 295 -5.30 4.51 4.63
CA GLU A 295 -5.24 4.06 6.03
C GLU A 295 -5.89 5.04 7.05
N ILE A 296 -6.13 6.26 6.63
CA ILE A 296 -6.78 7.30 7.45
C ILE A 296 -8.03 7.88 6.79
N GLY A 297 -8.62 7.15 5.83
CA GLY A 297 -9.91 7.45 5.21
C GLY A 297 -9.84 8.27 3.93
N SER A 298 -8.75 8.23 3.18
CA SER A 298 -8.60 8.80 1.82
C SER A 298 -8.84 10.32 1.68
N MET A 299 -8.91 11.05 2.77
CA MET A 299 -9.24 12.49 2.78
C MET A 299 -8.02 13.38 2.52
N GLY A 300 -8.28 14.63 2.13
CA GLY A 300 -7.25 15.63 1.86
C GLY A 300 -6.74 15.58 0.43
N ASN A 301 -5.78 16.47 0.11
CA ASN A 301 -5.38 16.79 -1.27
C ASN A 301 -4.47 15.75 -1.95
N THR A 302 -4.05 14.71 -1.25
CA THR A 302 -3.30 13.57 -1.79
C THR A 302 -4.07 12.26 -1.70
N GLY A 303 -5.13 12.22 -0.87
CA GLY A 303 -6.03 11.08 -0.75
C GLY A 303 -6.97 10.95 -1.97
N MET A 304 -7.57 9.79 -2.12
CA MET A 304 -8.40 9.45 -3.28
C MET A 304 -9.75 10.21 -3.31
N GLU A 305 -10.23 10.72 -2.17
CA GLU A 305 -11.41 11.60 -2.06
C GLU A 305 -11.18 13.00 -2.69
N SER A 306 -9.93 13.36 -3.00
CA SER A 306 -9.62 14.64 -3.66
C SER A 306 -10.05 14.62 -5.12
N HIS A 307 -10.24 15.81 -5.71
CA HIS A 307 -10.52 15.95 -7.14
C HIS A 307 -9.30 15.74 -8.05
N MET A 308 -8.16 15.28 -7.51
CA MET A 308 -6.92 15.18 -8.30
C MET A 308 -6.99 14.07 -9.36
N PHE A 309 -7.71 12.99 -9.10
CA PHE A 309 -7.97 11.97 -10.11
C PHE A 309 -8.88 12.50 -11.24
N ASP A 310 -9.95 13.22 -10.90
CA ASP A 310 -10.83 13.87 -11.88
C ASP A 310 -10.06 14.87 -12.74
N TYR A 311 -9.16 15.64 -12.12
CA TYR A 311 -8.27 16.56 -12.81
C TYR A 311 -7.36 15.81 -13.81
N PHE A 312 -6.72 14.71 -13.38
CA PHE A 312 -5.85 13.92 -14.26
C PHE A 312 -6.59 13.38 -15.48
N ILE A 313 -7.78 12.81 -15.30
CA ILE A 313 -8.60 12.34 -16.44
C ILE A 313 -9.05 13.50 -17.33
N SER A 314 -9.42 14.63 -16.74
CA SER A 314 -9.78 15.84 -17.51
C SER A 314 -8.62 16.37 -18.36
N GLU A 315 -7.38 16.33 -17.84
CA GLU A 315 -6.18 16.69 -18.61
C GLU A 315 -5.92 15.72 -19.77
N ILE A 316 -6.16 14.41 -19.58
CA ILE A 316 -6.10 13.43 -20.67
C ILE A 316 -7.12 13.80 -21.76
N LEU A 317 -8.37 14.09 -21.37
CA LEU A 317 -9.44 14.47 -22.29
C LEU A 317 -9.07 15.73 -23.09
N ASN A 318 -8.57 16.76 -22.41
CA ASN A 318 -8.12 18.00 -23.03
C ASN A 318 -7.03 17.74 -24.08
N LYS A 319 -6.01 16.95 -23.74
CA LYS A 319 -4.87 16.64 -24.62
C LYS A 319 -5.22 15.66 -25.75
N LEU A 320 -6.29 14.89 -25.61
CA LEU A 320 -6.88 14.09 -26.70
C LEU A 320 -7.79 14.93 -27.62
N ASN A 321 -7.98 16.24 -27.35
CA ASN A 321 -8.89 17.14 -28.04
C ASN A 321 -10.34 16.66 -28.07
N VAL A 322 -10.78 15.98 -27.02
CA VAL A 322 -12.16 15.54 -26.82
C VAL A 322 -12.80 16.47 -25.78
N ASN A 323 -13.72 17.31 -26.23
CA ASN A 323 -14.36 18.29 -25.35
C ASN A 323 -15.86 18.39 -25.65
N ARG A 324 -16.69 17.96 -24.68
CA ARG A 324 -18.15 18.11 -24.70
C ARG A 324 -18.71 18.07 -23.28
N PRO A 325 -19.92 18.61 -23.07
CA PRO A 325 -20.56 18.56 -21.74
C PRO A 325 -20.68 17.13 -21.20
N ASN A 326 -20.52 16.97 -19.89
CA ASN A 326 -20.65 15.71 -19.14
C ASN A 326 -19.72 14.57 -19.64
N LEU A 327 -18.60 14.90 -20.27
CA LEU A 327 -17.70 13.91 -20.84
C LEU A 327 -17.03 13.06 -19.76
N LEU A 328 -16.59 13.69 -18.66
CA LEU A 328 -15.96 12.99 -17.55
C LEU A 328 -16.92 11.97 -16.92
N ASP A 329 -18.14 12.36 -16.63
CA ASP A 329 -19.18 11.47 -16.08
C ASP A 329 -19.46 10.31 -17.05
N LYS A 330 -19.52 10.59 -18.35
CA LYS A 330 -19.70 9.55 -19.37
C LYS A 330 -18.54 8.55 -19.34
N VAL A 331 -17.29 9.01 -19.28
CA VAL A 331 -16.12 8.13 -19.20
C VAL A 331 -16.24 7.23 -17.98
N PHE A 332 -16.55 7.77 -16.81
CA PHE A 332 -16.70 7.00 -15.59
C PHE A 332 -17.82 5.95 -15.66
N CYS A 333 -18.98 6.30 -16.20
CA CYS A 333 -20.09 5.36 -16.35
C CYS A 333 -19.81 4.14 -17.22
N TYR A 334 -18.85 4.23 -18.14
CA TYR A 334 -18.43 3.11 -19.01
C TYR A 334 -17.10 2.48 -18.58
N SER A 335 -16.55 2.93 -17.46
CA SER A 335 -15.26 2.45 -16.95
C SER A 335 -15.41 1.25 -16.03
N LYS A 336 -14.32 0.50 -15.92
CA LYS A 336 -14.19 -0.64 -15.03
C LYS A 336 -12.97 -0.45 -14.12
N MET A 337 -13.10 -0.85 -12.86
CA MET A 337 -12.01 -0.76 -11.89
C MET A 337 -11.81 -2.07 -11.13
N LEU A 338 -10.56 -2.45 -10.95
CA LEU A 338 -10.12 -3.28 -9.84
C LEU A 338 -9.64 -2.33 -8.73
N SER A 339 -10.38 -2.27 -7.62
CA SER A 339 -9.91 -1.67 -6.38
C SER A 339 -8.95 -2.67 -5.78
N SER A 340 -7.67 -2.43 -6.02
CA SER A 340 -6.62 -3.36 -5.68
C SER A 340 -6.12 -3.03 -4.29
N ASP A 341 -6.55 -3.85 -3.33
CA ASP A 341 -6.23 -3.76 -1.92
C ASP A 341 -6.12 -5.16 -1.34
N VAL A 342 -5.22 -5.35 -0.38
CA VAL A 342 -4.97 -6.66 0.23
C VAL A 342 -6.21 -7.19 0.94
N ASP A 343 -6.30 -8.52 1.03
CA ASP A 343 -7.35 -9.21 1.78
C ASP A 343 -6.78 -9.88 3.04
N ALA A 344 -7.60 -10.03 4.07
CA ALA A 344 -7.21 -10.75 5.27
C ALA A 344 -7.03 -12.24 5.00
N GLY A 345 -5.78 -12.71 4.97
CA GLY A 345 -5.44 -14.11 4.81
C GLY A 345 -5.97 -14.96 5.98
N PHE A 346 -6.50 -16.13 5.67
CA PHE A 346 -6.92 -17.09 6.70
C PHE A 346 -5.71 -17.60 7.49
N ASP A 347 -5.66 -17.25 8.77
CA ASP A 347 -4.66 -17.78 9.70
C ASP A 347 -5.26 -18.97 10.49
N PRO A 348 -4.73 -20.19 10.32
CA PRO A 348 -5.22 -21.36 11.06
C PRO A 348 -5.12 -21.24 12.59
N ILE A 349 -4.18 -20.43 13.10
CA ILE A 349 -3.99 -20.20 14.53
C ILE A 349 -5.14 -19.35 15.09
N TYR A 350 -5.67 -18.43 14.29
CA TYR A 350 -6.75 -17.51 14.67
C TYR A 350 -8.05 -17.77 13.88
N SER A 351 -8.33 -19.02 13.54
CA SER A 351 -9.45 -19.43 12.70
C SER A 351 -10.84 -18.99 13.21
N SER A 352 -10.96 -18.64 14.48
CA SER A 352 -12.23 -18.25 15.10
C SER A 352 -12.81 -16.94 14.60
N VAL A 353 -12.01 -16.06 13.99
CA VAL A 353 -12.44 -14.73 13.46
C VAL A 353 -12.86 -14.77 12.00
N SER A 354 -12.68 -15.89 11.30
CA SER A 354 -12.94 -16.01 9.86
C SER A 354 -14.07 -17.00 9.55
N ASP A 355 -14.79 -16.78 8.46
CA ASP A 355 -15.59 -17.82 7.80
C ASP A 355 -14.70 -18.59 6.82
N LYS A 356 -14.30 -19.80 7.17
CA LYS A 356 -13.40 -20.63 6.37
C LYS A 356 -13.88 -20.88 4.92
N ARG A 357 -15.18 -20.80 4.66
CA ARG A 357 -15.73 -21.00 3.30
C ARG A 357 -15.54 -19.77 2.41
N ASN A 358 -15.54 -18.60 3.04
CA ASN A 358 -15.44 -17.29 2.40
C ASN A 358 -14.17 -16.53 2.83
N ALA A 359 -13.07 -17.21 3.05
CA ALA A 359 -11.79 -16.62 3.41
C ALA A 359 -10.77 -16.80 2.27
N GLY A 360 -9.84 -15.85 2.16
CA GLY A 360 -8.67 -15.94 1.30
C GLY A 360 -7.57 -16.79 1.94
N PHE A 361 -6.92 -17.64 1.17
CA PHE A 361 -5.83 -18.51 1.64
C PHE A 361 -4.55 -18.22 0.88
N LEU A 362 -3.43 -18.12 1.57
CA LEU A 362 -2.13 -17.97 0.93
C LEU A 362 -1.83 -19.16 -0.01
N GLY A 363 -1.26 -18.85 -1.16
CA GLY A 363 -0.87 -19.85 -2.16
C GLY A 363 -2.02 -20.38 -3.02
N LYS A 364 -3.20 -19.73 -2.99
CA LYS A 364 -4.35 -20.10 -3.83
C LYS A 364 -4.72 -19.03 -4.87
N GLY A 365 -3.88 -18.06 -5.07
CA GLY A 365 -4.09 -16.99 -6.04
C GLY A 365 -4.72 -15.72 -5.44
N ILE A 366 -5.03 -14.78 -6.33
CA ILE A 366 -5.61 -13.50 -5.96
C ILE A 366 -7.01 -13.65 -5.37
N THR A 367 -7.41 -12.78 -4.46
CA THR A 367 -8.76 -12.73 -3.89
C THR A 367 -9.64 -11.72 -4.61
N LEU A 368 -10.90 -12.05 -4.79
CA LEU A 368 -11.96 -11.14 -5.22
C LEU A 368 -12.93 -10.95 -4.06
N ASN A 369 -13.16 -9.72 -3.65
CA ASN A 369 -14.14 -9.39 -2.64
C ASN A 369 -15.30 -8.66 -3.30
N LYS A 370 -16.44 -9.36 -3.42
CA LYS A 370 -17.64 -8.79 -4.03
C LYS A 370 -18.13 -7.58 -3.26
N TYR A 371 -17.91 -7.57 -1.97
CA TYR A 371 -18.17 -6.48 -1.04
C TYR A 371 -17.21 -6.54 0.13
N THR A 372 -16.84 -5.38 0.62
CA THR A 372 -16.18 -5.12 1.89
C THR A 372 -17.19 -4.49 2.84
N GLY A 373 -16.79 -3.72 3.80
CA GLY A 373 -17.69 -3.05 4.72
C GLY A 373 -17.98 -3.88 5.97
N ALA A 374 -18.63 -3.26 6.93
CA ALA A 374 -18.87 -3.83 8.24
C ALA A 374 -20.35 -4.10 8.48
N ARG A 375 -20.68 -5.03 9.39
CA ARG A 375 -22.06 -5.36 9.77
C ARG A 375 -22.91 -5.62 8.52
N GLY A 376 -24.13 -5.14 8.40
CA GLY A 376 -25.00 -5.34 7.22
C GLY A 376 -24.46 -4.72 5.92
N LYS A 377 -23.19 -4.93 5.55
CA LYS A 377 -22.49 -4.38 4.36
C LYS A 377 -22.41 -2.85 4.34
N SER A 378 -22.42 -2.20 5.50
CA SER A 378 -22.34 -0.75 5.58
C SER A 378 -21.04 -0.23 5.01
N GLY A 379 -21.08 0.72 4.08
CA GLY A 379 -19.93 1.31 3.41
C GLY A 379 -19.34 0.46 2.26
N ALA A 380 -19.98 -0.65 1.88
CA ALA A 380 -19.56 -1.46 0.74
C ALA A 380 -20.18 -0.97 -0.57
N SER A 381 -19.41 -1.05 -1.67
CA SER A 381 -19.90 -0.80 -3.03
C SER A 381 -20.71 -1.99 -3.61
N ASP A 382 -20.56 -3.20 -3.08
CA ASP A 382 -21.27 -4.45 -3.46
C ASP A 382 -21.33 -4.65 -4.98
N ALA A 383 -20.24 -5.15 -5.57
CA ALA A 383 -20.06 -5.28 -7.01
C ALA A 383 -21.21 -6.01 -7.71
N ASN A 384 -21.62 -5.50 -8.88
CA ASN A 384 -22.70 -6.07 -9.69
C ASN A 384 -22.35 -7.47 -10.17
N ALA A 385 -23.34 -8.38 -10.20
CA ALA A 385 -23.17 -9.77 -10.59
C ALA A 385 -22.58 -9.92 -12.01
N GLU A 386 -22.99 -9.05 -12.93
CA GLU A 386 -22.52 -9.02 -14.33
C GLU A 386 -21.01 -8.69 -14.38
N TYR A 387 -20.55 -7.74 -13.59
CA TYR A 387 -19.13 -7.38 -13.52
C TYR A 387 -18.31 -8.48 -12.86
N VAL A 388 -18.80 -9.07 -11.76
CA VAL A 388 -18.16 -10.25 -11.13
C VAL A 388 -18.01 -11.40 -12.12
N ALA A 389 -19.06 -11.70 -12.92
CA ALA A 389 -19.02 -12.74 -13.94
C ALA A 389 -18.00 -12.41 -15.05
N TRP A 390 -17.91 -11.14 -15.44
CA TRP A 390 -16.93 -10.68 -16.44
C TRP A 390 -15.48 -10.86 -15.94
N ILE A 391 -15.18 -10.49 -14.70
CA ILE A 391 -13.86 -10.69 -14.07
C ILE A 391 -13.54 -12.19 -13.97
N ARG A 392 -14.47 -13.02 -13.50
CA ARG A 392 -14.29 -14.48 -13.44
C ARG A 392 -13.92 -15.05 -14.80
N ASN A 393 -14.67 -14.70 -15.84
CA ASN A 393 -14.36 -15.14 -17.21
C ASN A 393 -12.97 -14.68 -17.67
N LEU A 394 -12.56 -13.46 -17.32
CA LEU A 394 -11.21 -12.96 -17.61
C LEU A 394 -10.13 -13.84 -16.97
N LEU A 395 -10.26 -14.14 -15.68
CA LEU A 395 -9.27 -14.92 -14.94
C LEU A 395 -9.20 -16.37 -15.43
N GLU A 396 -10.36 -16.99 -15.64
CA GLU A 396 -10.48 -18.36 -16.14
C GLU A 396 -9.87 -18.50 -17.56
N ALA A 397 -10.16 -17.55 -18.46
CA ALA A 397 -9.61 -17.53 -19.82
C ALA A 397 -8.08 -17.37 -19.87
N ASN A 398 -7.48 -16.74 -18.85
CA ASN A 398 -6.04 -16.54 -18.74
C ASN A 398 -5.35 -17.59 -17.83
N GLY A 399 -6.08 -18.59 -17.33
CA GLY A 399 -5.54 -19.62 -16.43
C GLY A 399 -4.98 -19.05 -15.12
N ILE A 400 -5.57 -17.96 -14.61
CA ILE A 400 -5.15 -17.30 -13.36
C ILE A 400 -5.97 -17.87 -12.22
N LYS A 401 -5.28 -18.35 -11.18
CA LYS A 401 -5.95 -18.84 -9.97
C LYS A 401 -6.47 -17.65 -9.15
N TYR A 402 -7.72 -17.76 -8.72
CA TYR A 402 -8.37 -16.77 -7.88
C TYR A 402 -9.24 -17.42 -6.81
N GLN A 403 -9.60 -16.64 -5.82
CA GLN A 403 -10.48 -17.00 -4.72
C GLN A 403 -11.55 -15.92 -4.58
N VAL A 404 -12.66 -16.25 -3.92
CA VAL A 404 -13.65 -15.25 -3.49
C VAL A 404 -13.70 -15.27 -1.98
N SER A 405 -13.62 -14.12 -1.35
CA SER A 405 -13.51 -13.98 0.11
C SER A 405 -14.35 -12.82 0.64
N GLU A 406 -14.44 -12.80 1.96
CA GLU A 406 -14.96 -11.72 2.79
C GLU A 406 -13.97 -11.43 3.91
N LEU A 407 -13.92 -10.19 4.39
CA LEU A 407 -13.04 -9.77 5.48
C LEU A 407 -13.60 -10.26 6.83
N GLY A 408 -13.24 -11.49 7.20
CA GLY A 408 -13.63 -12.08 8.49
C GLY A 408 -15.08 -12.58 8.53
N LYS A 409 -15.56 -12.89 9.73
CA LYS A 409 -16.97 -13.27 9.98
C LYS A 409 -17.87 -12.04 10.02
N VAL A 410 -19.14 -12.24 9.63
CA VAL A 410 -20.20 -11.25 9.87
C VAL A 410 -20.19 -10.82 11.34
N ASP A 411 -20.33 -9.52 11.59
CA ASP A 411 -20.27 -8.84 12.89
C ASP A 411 -18.88 -8.83 13.58
N VAL A 412 -17.85 -9.47 13.00
CA VAL A 412 -16.47 -9.49 13.54
C VAL A 412 -15.52 -8.70 12.64
N GLY A 413 -15.58 -8.95 11.34
CA GLY A 413 -14.75 -8.30 10.33
C GLY A 413 -15.48 -7.18 9.60
N GLY A 414 -14.77 -6.56 8.69
CA GLY A 414 -15.22 -5.49 7.81
C GLY A 414 -14.24 -4.33 7.79
N GLY A 415 -14.05 -3.72 6.64
CA GLY A 415 -13.20 -2.57 6.40
C GLY A 415 -13.70 -1.78 5.21
N GLY A 416 -13.16 -0.59 4.98
CA GLY A 416 -13.33 0.19 3.77
C GLY A 416 -12.13 0.00 2.84
N THR A 417 -12.29 0.36 1.59
CA THR A 417 -11.25 0.46 0.57
C THR A 417 -11.56 1.68 -0.29
N ILE A 418 -10.69 2.04 -1.21
CA ILE A 418 -10.96 3.14 -2.16
C ILE A 418 -12.08 2.83 -3.16
N ALA A 419 -12.61 1.60 -3.19
CA ALA A 419 -13.62 1.12 -4.14
C ALA A 419 -14.86 2.03 -4.21
N PHE A 420 -15.41 2.43 -3.07
CA PHE A 420 -16.64 3.22 -3.01
C PHE A 420 -16.50 4.58 -3.68
N ILE A 421 -15.30 5.16 -3.71
CA ILE A 421 -15.04 6.50 -4.22
C ILE A 421 -15.34 6.57 -5.73
N LEU A 422 -14.85 5.62 -6.52
CA LEU A 422 -15.14 5.55 -7.95
C LEU A 422 -16.46 4.85 -8.26
N ALA A 423 -16.90 3.90 -7.44
CA ALA A 423 -18.24 3.32 -7.57
C ALA A 423 -19.34 4.39 -7.47
N ASN A 424 -19.18 5.37 -6.56
CA ASN A 424 -20.10 6.50 -6.41
C ASN A 424 -20.09 7.46 -7.63
N LYS A 425 -19.09 7.38 -8.50
CA LYS A 425 -19.01 8.11 -9.77
C LYS A 425 -19.56 7.30 -10.96
N GLY A 426 -20.10 6.10 -10.71
CA GLY A 426 -20.72 5.24 -11.71
C GLY A 426 -19.78 4.22 -12.36
N VAL A 427 -18.56 4.04 -11.87
CA VAL A 427 -17.62 3.03 -12.34
C VAL A 427 -18.04 1.64 -11.85
N ASP A 428 -17.95 0.62 -12.70
CA ASP A 428 -18.04 -0.78 -12.25
C ASP A 428 -16.79 -1.14 -11.45
N VAL A 429 -16.93 -1.39 -10.13
CA VAL A 429 -15.79 -1.65 -9.23
C VAL A 429 -15.94 -2.99 -8.50
N ILE A 430 -14.83 -3.71 -8.36
CA ILE A 430 -14.70 -4.86 -7.46
C ILE A 430 -13.35 -4.79 -6.75
N ASP A 431 -13.33 -5.18 -5.47
CA ASP A 431 -12.07 -5.32 -4.74
C ASP A 431 -11.35 -6.60 -5.16
N CYS A 432 -10.03 -6.49 -5.41
CA CYS A 432 -9.24 -7.57 -5.98
C CYS A 432 -7.78 -7.45 -5.54
N GLY A 433 -7.36 -8.23 -4.55
CA GLY A 433 -6.02 -8.12 -3.98
C GLY A 433 -5.39 -9.43 -3.51
N VAL A 434 -4.31 -9.30 -2.79
CA VAL A 434 -3.47 -10.42 -2.33
C VAL A 434 -3.82 -10.76 -0.88
N PRO A 435 -3.99 -12.05 -0.50
CA PRO A 435 -4.20 -12.40 0.91
C PRO A 435 -2.92 -12.19 1.72
N VAL A 436 -3.05 -11.46 2.84
CA VAL A 436 -1.94 -11.09 3.74
C VAL A 436 -2.24 -11.56 5.16
N LEU A 437 -1.25 -12.15 5.84
CA LEU A 437 -1.30 -12.44 7.27
C LEU A 437 -0.64 -11.31 8.05
N SER A 438 -1.11 -11.10 9.28
CA SER A 438 -0.60 -10.05 10.17
C SER A 438 -0.72 -8.64 9.57
N MET A 439 -1.76 -8.38 8.77
CA MET A 439 -2.07 -7.08 8.20
C MET A 439 -2.00 -5.98 9.26
N HIS A 440 -1.46 -4.80 8.93
CA HIS A 440 -1.18 -3.67 9.83
C HIS A 440 -0.10 -3.92 10.92
N ALA A 441 0.53 -5.09 10.94
CA ALA A 441 1.66 -5.32 11.84
C ALA A 441 2.97 -4.75 11.25
N PRO A 442 3.99 -4.51 12.09
CA PRO A 442 5.30 -4.11 11.59
C PRO A 442 5.96 -5.09 10.62
N TYR A 443 5.47 -6.34 10.55
CA TYR A 443 5.99 -7.37 9.66
C TYR A 443 4.86 -8.29 9.20
N GLU A 444 4.46 -8.13 7.95
CA GLU A 444 3.33 -8.80 7.30
C GLU A 444 3.82 -9.94 6.41
N VAL A 445 2.94 -10.88 6.07
CA VAL A 445 3.32 -12.08 5.30
C VAL A 445 2.33 -12.36 4.18
N THR A 446 2.84 -12.56 2.96
CA THR A 446 2.05 -13.07 1.82
C THR A 446 2.79 -14.16 1.05
N SER A 447 2.10 -14.86 0.15
CA SER A 447 2.70 -15.88 -0.72
C SER A 447 3.29 -15.27 -1.98
N LYS A 448 4.51 -15.65 -2.36
CA LYS A 448 5.12 -15.28 -3.65
C LYS A 448 4.24 -15.67 -4.85
N TYR A 449 3.52 -16.78 -4.75
CA TYR A 449 2.58 -17.23 -5.78
C TYR A 449 1.43 -16.22 -5.97
N ASP A 450 0.85 -15.75 -4.87
CA ASP A 450 -0.29 -14.82 -4.92
C ASP A 450 0.13 -13.44 -5.43
N VAL A 451 1.33 -12.97 -5.06
CA VAL A 451 1.95 -11.76 -5.61
C VAL A 451 2.07 -11.85 -7.15
N TYR A 452 2.53 -12.98 -7.66
CA TYR A 452 2.65 -13.19 -9.11
C TYR A 452 1.28 -13.32 -9.79
N CYS A 453 0.29 -13.92 -9.13
CA CYS A 453 -1.09 -13.97 -9.62
C CYS A 453 -1.69 -12.56 -9.73
N ALA A 454 -1.43 -11.66 -8.79
CA ALA A 454 -1.88 -10.27 -8.85
C ALA A 454 -1.31 -9.56 -10.09
N TYR A 455 0.00 -9.63 -10.31
CA TYR A 455 0.64 -9.10 -11.51
C TYR A 455 0.00 -9.62 -12.80
N ARG A 456 -0.20 -10.95 -12.91
CA ARG A 456 -0.85 -11.56 -14.08
C ARG A 456 -2.29 -11.09 -14.27
N THR A 457 -3.03 -10.94 -13.18
CA THR A 457 -4.42 -10.45 -13.18
C THR A 457 -4.50 -9.04 -13.75
N TYR A 458 -3.65 -8.14 -13.25
CA TYR A 458 -3.65 -6.74 -13.66
C TYR A 458 -3.24 -6.58 -15.13
N LYS A 459 -2.24 -7.33 -15.56
CA LYS A 459 -1.84 -7.38 -16.97
C LYS A 459 -2.97 -7.90 -17.87
N ALA A 460 -3.67 -8.97 -17.47
CA ALA A 460 -4.80 -9.50 -18.21
C ALA A 460 -5.99 -8.54 -18.26
N PHE A 461 -6.25 -7.82 -17.16
CA PHE A 461 -7.33 -6.85 -17.07
C PHE A 461 -7.15 -5.68 -18.04
N TRP A 462 -5.96 -5.11 -18.11
CA TRP A 462 -5.68 -4.00 -19.01
C TRP A 462 -5.57 -4.42 -20.48
N ASN A 463 -5.14 -5.65 -20.78
CA ASN A 463 -5.08 -6.17 -22.16
C ASN A 463 -6.43 -6.66 -22.70
N ARG A 464 -7.49 -6.65 -21.88
CA ARG A 464 -8.81 -7.03 -22.33
C ARG A 464 -9.52 -5.86 -23.00
N SER A 465 -9.97 -6.09 -24.23
CA SER A 465 -10.83 -5.22 -25.03
C SER A 465 -12.29 -5.19 -24.54
#